data_f2d3be60b64d1b1d5e4615fdc32cdbc4
#
_entry.id   f2d3be60b64d1b1d5e4615fdc32cdbc4
#
_cell.length_a   1.000
_cell.length_b   1.000
_cell.length_c   1.000
_cell.angle_alpha   90.00
_cell.angle_beta   90.00
_cell.angle_gamma   90.00
#
_symmetry.space_group_name_H-M   'P 1'
#
loop_
_entity.id
_entity.type
_entity.pdbx_description
1 polymer ?
#
loop_
_entity_poly.entity_id
_entity_poly.type
_entity_poly.pdbx_seq_one_letter_code
_entity_poly.pdbx_strand_id
1 'polypeptide(L)' 'MSNNDKQNLDIVHNEQAKRFETSIDGHMGYISYQERGDQLVYDHTIVPQELGGRGVGSALVKHALKYAQDNNKKVVPQ' A
#
# COMPACT_ATOMS: atom_id res chain seq x y z
N MET A 1 -20.22 -7.64 -12.08
CA MET A 1 -19.75 -7.28 -12.18
C MET A 1 -19.09 -6.64 -11.96
N SER A 2 -18.63 -6.39 -11.84
CA SER A 2 -18.02 -5.82 -11.63
C SER A 2 -17.34 -5.19 -12.09
N ASN A 3 -17.08 -4.81 -12.26
CA ASN A 3 -16.45 -4.30 -12.62
C ASN A 3 -15.71 -3.52 -12.41
N ASN A 4 -15.45 -3.16 -12.02
CA ASN A 4 -14.63 -2.50 -11.72
C ASN A 4 -13.60 -2.87 -11.35
N ASP A 5 -13.47 -3.41 -11.57
CA ASP A 5 -12.59 -4.12 -11.40
C ASP A 5 -11.24 -3.84 -11.71
N LYS A 6 -10.77 -3.06 -12.51
CA LYS A 6 -9.45 -2.62 -12.76
C LYS A 6 -8.86 -1.91 -11.58
N GLN A 7 -9.69 -1.49 -10.68
CA GLN A 7 -9.25 -0.88 -9.44
C GLN A 7 -9.26 -1.88 -8.30
N ASN A 8 -9.54 -3.12 -8.62
CA ASN A 8 -9.77 -4.12 -7.60
C ASN A 8 -8.49 -4.88 -7.31
N LEU A 9 -7.60 -4.25 -6.57
CA LEU A 9 -6.34 -4.85 -6.18
C LEU A 9 -6.48 -5.51 -4.83
N ASP A 10 -5.93 -6.71 -4.72
CA ASP A 10 -5.89 -7.42 -3.46
C ASP A 10 -4.71 -6.92 -2.67
N ILE A 11 -4.94 -5.96 -1.81
CA ILE A 11 -3.90 -5.41 -0.98
C ILE A 11 -3.97 -6.06 0.38
N VAL A 12 -2.87 -6.69 0.78
CA VAL A 12 -2.77 -7.40 2.04
C VAL A 12 -1.91 -6.59 2.99
N HIS A 13 -2.41 -6.38 4.20
CA HIS A 13 -1.63 -5.70 5.23
C HIS A 13 -0.81 -6.73 5.97
N ASN A 14 0.47 -6.77 5.69
CA ASN A 14 1.40 -7.69 6.37
C ASN A 14 1.97 -6.98 7.58
N GLU A 15 1.32 -7.17 8.71
CA GLU A 15 1.71 -6.45 9.94
C GLU A 15 3.06 -6.89 10.46
N GLN A 16 3.43 -8.14 10.24
CA GLN A 16 4.71 -8.63 10.71
C GLN A 16 5.86 -7.98 9.95
N ALA A 17 5.69 -7.82 8.65
CA ALA A 17 6.69 -7.17 7.82
C ALA A 17 6.51 -5.66 7.77
N LYS A 18 5.43 -5.16 8.33
CA LYS A 18 5.10 -3.73 8.36
C LYS A 18 5.03 -3.15 6.96
N ARG A 19 4.14 -3.74 6.17
CA ARG A 19 3.97 -3.26 4.80
C ARG A 19 2.62 -3.69 4.27
N PHE A 20 2.16 -2.95 3.25
CA PHE A 20 0.99 -3.32 2.48
C PHE A 20 1.48 -3.87 1.16
N GLU A 21 0.96 -5.02 0.75
CA GLU A 21 1.46 -5.74 -0.40
C GLU A 21 0.33 -6.05 -1.37
N THR A 22 0.66 -6.08 -2.64
CA THR A 22 -0.25 -6.59 -3.64
C THR A 22 0.55 -7.35 -4.67
N SER A 23 -0.08 -8.37 -5.25
CA SER A 23 0.57 -9.20 -6.25
C SER A 23 -0.33 -9.27 -7.47
N ILE A 24 0.24 -8.99 -8.63
CA ILE A 24 -0.47 -9.00 -9.92
C ILE A 24 0.41 -9.69 -10.93
N ASP A 25 -0.11 -10.72 -11.56
CA ASP A 25 0.59 -11.44 -12.64
C ASP A 25 1.98 -11.89 -12.21
N GLY A 26 2.11 -12.34 -10.97
CA GLY A 26 3.39 -12.83 -10.46
C GLY A 26 4.35 -11.75 -10.02
N HIS A 27 3.95 -10.49 -10.09
CA HIS A 27 4.78 -9.37 -9.66
C HIS A 27 4.20 -8.77 -8.40
N MET A 28 5.06 -8.45 -7.44
CA MET A 28 4.60 -7.91 -6.17
C MET A 28 5.05 -6.47 -5.99
N GLY A 29 4.08 -5.60 -5.63
CA GLY A 29 4.37 -4.25 -5.21
C GLY A 29 4.06 -4.10 -3.74
N TYR A 30 4.70 -3.17 -3.07
CA TYR A 30 4.42 -2.94 -1.66
C TYR A 30 4.82 -1.54 -1.23
N ILE A 31 4.24 -1.12 -0.10
CA ILE A 31 4.68 0.09 0.59
C ILE A 31 4.95 -0.32 2.04
N SER A 32 6.14 0.00 2.52
CA SER A 32 6.55 -0.36 3.88
C SER A 32 6.48 0.85 4.79
N TYR A 33 6.37 0.58 6.10
CA TYR A 33 6.22 1.64 7.07
C TYR A 33 6.86 1.25 8.38
N GLN A 34 7.06 2.26 9.23
CA GLN A 34 7.46 2.07 10.62
C GLN A 34 6.41 2.72 11.50
N GLU A 35 6.13 2.09 12.62
CA GLU A 35 5.22 2.65 13.60
C GLU A 35 6.01 3.33 14.71
N ARG A 36 5.67 4.58 15.00
CA ARG A 36 6.32 5.33 16.07
C ARG A 36 5.25 6.02 16.88
N GLY A 37 4.81 5.35 17.95
CA GLY A 37 3.73 5.88 18.75
C GLY A 37 2.47 5.99 17.93
N ASP A 38 1.97 7.21 17.73
CA ASP A 38 0.77 7.44 16.93
C ASP A 38 1.10 7.86 15.50
N GLN A 39 2.35 7.62 15.06
CA GLN A 39 2.78 8.00 13.72
C GLN A 39 3.09 6.79 12.88
N LEU A 40 2.79 6.89 11.61
CA LEU A 40 3.20 5.91 10.61
C LEU A 40 4.14 6.59 9.64
N VAL A 41 5.37 6.08 9.57
CA VAL A 41 6.39 6.63 8.69
C VAL A 41 6.49 5.70 7.50
N TYR A 42 6.03 6.14 6.34
CA TYR A 42 6.09 5.34 5.12
C TYR A 42 7.45 5.60 4.45
N ASP A 43 8.29 4.58 4.45
CA ASP A 43 9.67 4.78 4.03
C ASP A 43 9.99 4.26 2.63
N HIS A 44 9.35 3.20 2.18
CA HIS A 44 9.64 2.67 0.85
C HIS A 44 8.37 2.29 0.12
N THR A 45 8.28 2.67 -1.14
CA THR A 45 7.21 2.20 -2.03
C THR A 45 7.89 1.56 -3.23
N ILE A 46 7.66 0.27 -3.42
CA ILE A 46 8.28 -0.49 -4.48
C ILE A 46 7.19 -1.02 -5.40
N VAL A 47 7.26 -0.63 -6.66
CA VAL A 47 6.33 -1.13 -7.67
C VAL A 47 7.17 -1.61 -8.84
N PRO A 48 7.12 -2.91 -9.17
CA PRO A 48 7.87 -3.42 -10.29
C PRO A 48 7.51 -2.70 -11.58
N GLN A 49 8.48 -2.58 -12.46
CA GLN A 49 8.28 -1.90 -13.73
C GLN A 49 7.13 -2.51 -14.53
N GLU A 50 6.97 -3.82 -14.42
CA GLU A 50 5.90 -4.53 -15.12
C GLU A 50 4.52 -4.08 -14.68
N LEU A 51 4.40 -3.51 -13.50
CA LEU A 51 3.13 -3.00 -12.98
C LEU A 51 3.01 -1.49 -13.16
N GLY A 52 3.98 -0.88 -13.78
CA GLY A 52 3.94 0.57 -14.01
C GLY A 52 2.76 0.94 -14.88
N GLY A 53 2.14 2.07 -14.60
CA GLY A 53 1.02 2.53 -15.37
C GLY A 53 -0.31 1.89 -15.02
N ARG A 54 -0.32 0.97 -14.05
CA ARG A 54 -1.58 0.32 -13.62
C ARG A 54 -2.16 0.95 -12.35
N GLY A 55 -1.54 2.02 -11.87
CA GLY A 55 -2.03 2.67 -10.66
C GLY A 55 -1.77 1.90 -9.38
N VAL A 56 -0.85 0.94 -9.41
CA VAL A 56 -0.57 0.11 -8.25
C VAL A 56 0.02 0.93 -7.11
N GLY A 57 0.97 1.79 -7.42
CA GLY A 57 1.55 2.64 -6.40
C GLY A 57 0.53 3.55 -5.75
N SER A 58 -0.35 4.15 -6.57
CA SER A 58 -1.41 5.01 -6.03
C SER A 58 -2.36 4.22 -5.15
N ALA A 59 -2.70 3.00 -5.56
CA ALA A 59 -3.61 2.18 -4.76
C ALA A 59 -2.99 1.81 -3.42
N LEU A 60 -1.70 1.47 -3.42
CA LEU A 60 -1.01 1.16 -2.19
C LEU A 60 -0.97 2.36 -1.25
N VAL A 61 -0.67 3.54 -1.80
CA VAL A 61 -0.62 4.75 -0.99
C VAL A 61 -2.00 5.07 -0.42
N LYS A 62 -3.04 4.97 -1.25
CA LYS A 62 -4.39 5.23 -0.76
C LYS A 62 -4.78 4.28 0.36
N HIS A 63 -4.45 3.02 0.19
CA HIS A 63 -4.76 2.03 1.21
C HIS A 63 -4.01 2.34 2.50
N ALA A 64 -2.74 2.71 2.38
CA ALA A 64 -1.92 3.03 3.53
C ALA A 64 -2.45 4.26 4.26
N LEU A 65 -2.86 5.29 3.52
CA LEU A 65 -3.41 6.49 4.13
C LEU A 65 -4.73 6.20 4.83
N LYS A 66 -5.56 5.37 4.22
CA LYS A 66 -6.83 5.00 4.84
C LYS A 66 -6.61 4.24 6.12
N TYR A 67 -5.63 3.35 6.14
CA TYR A 67 -5.31 2.62 7.35
C TYR A 67 -4.90 3.58 8.47
N ALA A 68 -4.06 4.54 8.15
CA ALA A 68 -3.64 5.53 9.16
C ALA A 68 -4.84 6.30 9.68
N GLN A 69 -5.72 6.72 8.78
CA GLN A 69 -6.89 7.49 9.16
C GLN A 69 -7.82 6.67 10.04
N ASP A 70 -8.05 5.42 9.68
CA ASP A 70 -8.94 4.54 10.42
C ASP A 70 -8.41 4.24 11.82
N ASN A 71 -7.12 4.34 12.01
CA ASN A 71 -6.48 4.06 13.29
C ASN A 71 -5.98 5.30 14.00
N ASN A 72 -6.40 6.47 13.53
CA ASN A 72 -6.03 7.76 14.14
C ASN A 72 -4.53 7.94 14.23
N LYS A 73 -3.82 7.51 13.20
CA LYS A 73 -2.39 7.64 13.11
C LYS A 73 -2.02 8.81 12.22
N LYS A 74 -0.92 9.45 12.53
CA LYS A 74 -0.40 10.53 11.69
C LYS A 74 0.54 9.93 10.66
N VAL A 75 0.44 10.42 9.43
CA VAL A 75 1.29 9.96 8.36
C VAL A 75 2.49 10.89 8.23
N VAL A 76 3.68 10.29 8.26
CA VAL A 76 4.93 11.04 8.11
C VAL A 76 5.58 10.54 6.83
N PRO A 77 5.61 11.35 5.78
CA PRO A 77 6.29 10.96 4.55
C PRO A 77 7.80 11.08 4.72
N GLN A 78 8.49 10.24 4.01
CA GLN A 78 9.93 10.27 4.04
C GLN A 78 10.54 10.67 2.76
#